data_e6f3c3dcc263570e7720c8d876a95d1b
#
_entry.id   e6f3c3dcc263570e7720c8d876a95d1b
#
_cell.length_a   1.000
_cell.length_b   1.000
_cell.length_c   1.000
_cell.angle_alpha   90.00
_cell.angle_beta   90.00
_cell.angle_gamma   90.00
#
_symmetry.space_group_name_H-M   'P 1'
#
loop_
_entity.id
_entity.type
_entity.pdbx_description
1 polymer ?
#
loop_
_entity_poly.entity_id
_entity_poly.type
_entity_poly.pdbx_seq_one_letter_code
_entity_poly.pdbx_strand_id
1 'polypeptide(L)'
;TGKTMTQHQLAKWCDADIIVYVGCGERGNEMTQALQEFSELVDPRTGKSLMDRTVLIANTSNMPVAAREASIYTGITLAEYYRDMGYHTAMMADSTSRWAEALREISGRLEEMPAEEGFPAYLPSRLAEFYERAGYVRTLNGAEGSVSVIGAVSPQGNDFSEPVTQNTKRFTRCFWALDKSLAYARHYPAINWNDSYSEYLGDLGSWYYDNVGHDFMSCRE
;
A
#
# COMPACT_ATOMS: atom_id res chain seq x y z
N THR A 1 10.06 8.19 -6.39
CA THR A 1 10.23 9.52 -5.77
C THR A 1 8.95 9.90 -5.05
N GLY A 2 9.02 10.16 -3.73
CA GLY A 2 7.89 10.65 -2.94
C GLY A 2 6.86 9.62 -2.49
N LYS A 3 7.06 8.32 -2.71
CA LYS A 3 6.12 7.26 -2.30
C LYS A 3 5.88 7.24 -0.79
N THR A 4 6.94 7.29 0.01
CA THR A 4 6.86 7.31 1.47
C THR A 4 6.11 8.54 1.98
N MET A 5 6.40 9.70 1.43
CA MET A 5 5.70 10.94 1.79
C MET A 5 4.21 10.89 1.43
N THR A 6 3.88 10.34 0.26
CA THR A 6 2.48 10.16 -0.15
C THR A 6 1.74 9.21 0.79
N GLN A 7 2.36 8.10 1.18
CA GLN A 7 1.76 7.16 2.12
C GLN A 7 1.61 7.76 3.53
N HIS A 8 2.58 8.54 3.99
CA HIS A 8 2.46 9.26 5.26
C HIS A 8 1.29 10.25 5.24
N GLN A 9 1.10 11.00 4.16
CA GLN A 9 -0.03 11.92 4.03
C GLN A 9 -1.37 11.18 4.01
N LEU A 10 -1.45 10.06 3.30
CA LEU A 10 -2.64 9.21 3.32
C LEU A 10 -2.94 8.66 4.71
N ALA A 11 -1.92 8.19 5.43
CA ALA A 11 -2.08 7.70 6.80
C ALA A 11 -2.59 8.77 7.75
N LYS A 12 -2.09 10.00 7.61
CA LYS A 12 -2.48 11.13 8.46
C LYS A 12 -3.93 11.56 8.25
N TRP A 13 -4.40 11.58 7.00
CA TRP A 13 -5.65 12.26 6.61
C TRP A 13 -6.74 11.32 6.13
N CYS A 14 -6.51 10.01 6.07
CA CYS A 14 -7.56 9.06 5.70
C CYS A 14 -8.61 8.93 6.83
N ASP A 15 -9.83 8.58 6.45
CA ASP A 15 -10.95 8.38 7.36
C ASP A 15 -11.07 6.95 7.88
N ALA A 16 -10.08 6.11 7.64
CA ALA A 16 -10.03 4.75 8.17
C ALA A 16 -10.01 4.75 9.71
N ASP A 17 -10.66 3.77 10.31
CA ASP A 17 -10.70 3.64 11.77
C ASP A 17 -9.36 3.22 12.35
N ILE A 18 -8.68 2.29 11.68
CA ILE A 18 -7.38 1.75 12.05
C ILE A 18 -6.44 1.85 10.87
N ILE A 19 -5.21 2.27 11.14
CA ILE A 19 -4.13 2.32 10.16
C ILE A 19 -3.07 1.30 10.53
N VAL A 20 -2.70 0.45 9.58
CA VAL A 20 -1.56 -0.46 9.72
C VAL A 20 -0.48 -0.02 8.73
N TYR A 21 0.60 0.52 9.25
CA TYR A 21 1.73 0.96 8.44
C TYR A 21 2.88 -0.02 8.57
N VAL A 22 3.27 -0.62 7.46
CA VAL A 22 4.37 -1.58 7.38
C VAL A 22 5.53 -0.96 6.62
N GLY A 23 6.61 -0.69 7.32
CA GLY A 23 7.89 -0.35 6.69
C GLY A 23 8.65 -1.64 6.41
N CYS A 24 8.67 -2.08 5.16
CA CYS A 24 9.31 -3.31 4.73
C CYS A 24 10.66 -3.02 4.11
N GLY A 25 11.73 -3.29 4.84
CA GLY A 25 13.10 -3.05 4.39
C GLY A 25 13.46 -1.57 4.27
N GLU A 26 12.78 -0.70 4.98
CA GLU A 26 13.01 0.74 4.96
C GLU A 26 14.15 1.17 5.90
N ARG A 27 14.59 2.41 5.75
CA ARG A 27 15.66 2.95 6.58
C ARG A 27 15.14 3.23 7.99
N GLY A 28 15.96 2.95 8.99
CA GLY A 28 15.59 3.15 10.40
C GLY A 28 15.22 4.60 10.72
N ASN A 29 15.90 5.58 10.13
CA ASN A 29 15.59 7.00 10.29
C ASN A 29 14.20 7.38 9.73
N GLU A 30 13.79 6.81 8.62
CA GLU A 30 12.45 7.04 8.05
C GLU A 30 11.36 6.48 8.96
N MET A 31 11.60 5.30 9.54
CA MET A 31 10.67 4.71 10.52
C MET A 31 10.58 5.51 11.82
N THR A 32 11.70 6.03 12.29
CA THR A 32 11.73 6.90 13.48
C THR A 32 10.99 8.22 13.21
N GLN A 33 11.19 8.79 12.05
CA GLN A 33 10.47 10.00 11.63
C GLN A 33 8.96 9.74 11.55
N ALA A 34 8.54 8.62 10.97
CA ALA A 34 7.12 8.25 10.91
C ALA A 34 6.52 8.11 12.32
N LEU A 35 7.23 7.44 13.23
CA LEU A 35 6.80 7.28 14.61
C LEU A 35 6.63 8.65 15.30
N GLN A 36 7.59 9.55 15.14
CA GLN A 36 7.54 10.87 15.73
C GLN A 36 6.38 11.69 15.16
N GLU A 37 6.26 11.75 13.85
CA GLU A 37 5.19 12.51 13.17
C GLU A 37 3.80 12.02 13.57
N PHE A 38 3.58 10.70 13.62
CA PHE A 38 2.29 10.13 14.01
C PHE A 38 1.98 10.34 15.49
N SER A 39 3.01 10.41 16.35
CA SER A 39 2.84 10.70 17.77
C SER A 39 2.46 12.16 18.03
N GLU A 40 2.97 13.08 17.22
CA GLU A 40 2.74 14.52 17.36
C GLU A 40 1.39 14.97 16.76
N LEU A 41 0.88 14.22 15.79
CA LEU A 41 -0.38 14.55 15.14
C LEU A 41 -1.58 14.17 16.02
N VAL A 42 -2.56 15.08 16.01
CA VAL A 42 -3.84 14.86 16.66
C VAL A 42 -4.88 14.40 15.64
N ASP A 43 -5.55 13.30 15.94
CA ASP A 43 -6.67 12.82 15.13
C ASP A 43 -7.84 13.81 15.27
N PRO A 44 -8.29 14.46 14.18
CA PRO A 44 -9.38 15.43 14.26
C PRO A 44 -10.72 14.83 14.71
N ARG A 45 -10.89 13.51 14.59
CA ARG A 45 -12.13 12.82 14.99
C ARG A 45 -12.22 12.57 16.50
N THR A 46 -11.09 12.21 17.12
CA THR A 46 -11.06 11.80 18.53
C THR A 46 -10.39 12.79 19.44
N GLY A 47 -9.62 13.74 18.91
CA GLY A 47 -8.78 14.66 19.68
C GLY A 47 -7.57 14.01 20.38
N LYS A 48 -7.33 12.71 20.11
CA LYS A 48 -6.20 11.96 20.64
C LYS A 48 -5.06 11.88 19.62
N SER A 49 -3.91 11.35 20.03
CA SER A 49 -2.79 11.11 19.13
C SER A 49 -3.18 10.15 18.01
N LEU A 50 -2.69 10.40 16.80
CA LEU A 50 -2.88 9.51 15.66
C LEU A 50 -2.33 8.09 15.93
N MET A 51 -1.29 7.97 16.77
CA MET A 51 -0.74 6.67 17.19
C MET A 51 -1.75 5.79 17.93
N ASP A 52 -2.77 6.34 18.56
CA ASP A 52 -3.79 5.55 19.27
C ASP A 52 -4.61 4.66 18.33
N ARG A 53 -4.67 5.02 17.04
CA ARG A 53 -5.33 4.23 16.00
C ARG A 53 -4.39 3.66 14.93
N THR A 54 -3.09 3.70 15.18
CA THR A 54 -2.08 3.27 14.22
C THR A 54 -1.29 2.10 14.78
N VAL A 55 -1.14 1.06 13.95
CA VAL A 55 -0.19 -0.04 14.19
C VAL A 55 1.00 0.18 13.27
N LEU A 56 2.19 0.32 13.85
CA LEU A 56 3.42 0.54 13.10
C LEU A 56 4.29 -0.73 13.16
N ILE A 57 4.53 -1.34 12.01
CA ILE A 57 5.41 -2.49 11.87
C ILE A 57 6.70 -2.00 11.22
N ALA A 58 7.78 -1.96 11.98
CA ALA A 58 9.07 -1.49 11.51
C ALA A 58 9.98 -2.67 11.19
N ASN A 59 10.13 -2.98 9.91
CA ASN A 59 11.18 -3.85 9.41
C ASN A 59 12.23 -2.99 8.70
N THR A 60 13.38 -2.85 9.34
CA THR A 60 14.47 -2.05 8.80
C THR A 60 15.35 -2.86 7.85
N SER A 61 16.11 -2.17 7.00
CA SER A 61 16.93 -2.79 5.96
C SER A 61 18.05 -3.72 6.47
N ASN A 62 18.42 -3.58 7.75
CA ASN A 62 19.43 -4.41 8.41
C ASN A 62 18.87 -5.68 9.08
N MET A 63 17.56 -5.87 9.06
CA MET A 63 16.93 -7.06 9.63
C MET A 63 17.05 -8.28 8.69
N PRO A 64 16.94 -9.51 9.20
CA PRO A 64 17.01 -10.72 8.39
C PRO A 64 15.94 -10.76 7.28
N VAL A 65 16.26 -11.42 6.18
CA VAL A 65 15.37 -11.54 5.01
C VAL A 65 14.03 -12.20 5.37
N ALA A 66 14.06 -13.25 6.20
CA ALA A 66 12.84 -13.93 6.66
C ALA A 66 11.91 -13.00 7.44
N ALA A 67 12.46 -12.11 8.25
CA ALA A 67 11.67 -11.11 8.97
C ALA A 67 11.05 -10.09 8.01
N ARG A 68 11.75 -9.74 6.93
CA ARG A 68 11.23 -8.85 5.90
C ARG A 68 10.05 -9.45 5.17
N GLU A 69 10.14 -10.72 4.78
CA GLU A 69 9.03 -11.43 4.18
C GLU A 69 7.83 -11.51 5.15
N ALA A 70 8.08 -11.90 6.40
CA ALA A 70 7.03 -12.07 7.40
C ALA A 70 6.31 -10.76 7.75
N SER A 71 6.96 -9.60 7.63
CA SER A 71 6.38 -8.30 8.00
C SER A 71 5.12 -7.96 7.21
N ILE A 72 5.09 -8.29 5.94
CA ILE A 72 3.92 -8.05 5.08
C ILE A 72 2.74 -8.92 5.52
N TYR A 73 2.96 -10.19 5.77
CA TYR A 73 1.90 -11.08 6.25
C TYR A 73 1.39 -10.72 7.64
N THR A 74 2.27 -10.32 8.51
CA THR A 74 1.90 -9.81 9.85
C THR A 74 1.01 -8.58 9.74
N GLY A 75 1.38 -7.64 8.87
CA GLY A 75 0.61 -6.42 8.65
C GLY A 75 -0.79 -6.68 8.12
N ILE A 76 -0.92 -7.50 7.08
CA ILE A 76 -2.23 -7.79 6.51
C ILE A 76 -3.10 -8.63 7.46
N THR A 77 -2.50 -9.52 8.23
CA THR A 77 -3.22 -10.30 9.23
C THR A 77 -3.79 -9.43 10.34
N LEU A 78 -3.03 -8.45 10.82
CA LEU A 78 -3.54 -7.47 11.79
C LEU A 78 -4.65 -6.61 11.21
N ALA A 79 -4.52 -6.19 9.95
CA ALA A 79 -5.57 -5.46 9.27
C ALA A 79 -6.87 -6.27 9.18
N GLU A 80 -6.79 -7.56 8.84
CA GLU A 80 -7.95 -8.45 8.80
C GLU A 80 -8.55 -8.71 10.20
N TYR A 81 -7.71 -8.80 11.21
CA TYR A 81 -8.16 -8.96 12.59
C TYR A 81 -9.07 -7.79 13.03
N TYR A 82 -8.65 -6.56 12.77
CA TYR A 82 -9.47 -5.39 13.06
C TYR A 82 -10.69 -5.28 12.16
N ARG A 83 -10.58 -5.67 10.90
CA ARG A 83 -11.73 -5.77 9.99
C ARG A 83 -12.81 -6.69 10.58
N ASP A 84 -12.43 -7.84 11.09
CA ASP A 84 -13.35 -8.81 11.67
C ASP A 84 -14.03 -8.32 12.97
N MET A 85 -13.45 -7.31 13.59
CA MET A 85 -14.10 -6.56 14.68
C MET A 85 -15.10 -5.51 14.22
N GLY A 86 -15.24 -5.28 12.91
CA GLY A 86 -16.14 -4.28 12.34
C GLY A 86 -15.49 -2.92 12.08
N TYR A 87 -14.17 -2.83 12.04
CA TYR A 87 -13.45 -1.60 11.69
C TYR A 87 -13.12 -1.51 10.21
N HIS A 88 -13.01 -0.28 9.73
CA HIS A 88 -12.45 0.02 8.41
C HIS A 88 -10.96 0.28 8.56
N THR A 89 -10.15 -0.62 8.00
CA THR A 89 -8.70 -0.62 8.16
C THR A 89 -8.02 -0.22 6.87
N ALA A 90 -7.03 0.65 6.95
CA ALA A 90 -6.12 0.96 5.85
C ALA A 90 -4.74 0.37 6.16
N MET A 91 -4.24 -0.48 5.28
CA MET A 91 -2.88 -1.02 5.36
C MET A 91 -2.00 -0.36 4.32
N MET A 92 -0.86 0.13 4.75
CA MET A 92 0.15 0.73 3.88
C MET A 92 1.43 -0.08 3.95
N ALA A 93 1.90 -0.53 2.78
CA ALA A 93 3.13 -1.30 2.66
C ALA A 93 4.20 -0.47 1.93
N ASP A 94 5.24 -0.11 2.63
CA ASP A 94 6.39 0.63 2.09
C ASP A 94 7.67 -0.21 2.28
N SER A 95 8.16 -0.96 1.33
CA SER A 95 7.60 -1.11 -0.01
C SER A 95 7.47 -2.59 -0.38
N THR A 96 6.53 -2.92 -1.23
CA THR A 96 6.35 -4.28 -1.74
C THR A 96 7.50 -4.75 -2.63
N SER A 97 8.26 -3.84 -3.22
CA SER A 97 9.49 -4.18 -3.95
C SER A 97 10.54 -4.81 -3.04
N ARG A 98 10.68 -4.33 -1.82
CA ARG A 98 11.61 -4.93 -0.84
C ARG A 98 11.14 -6.31 -0.38
N TRP A 99 9.85 -6.51 -0.28
CA TRP A 99 9.27 -7.83 -0.03
C TRP A 99 9.56 -8.80 -1.19
N ALA A 100 9.40 -8.36 -2.43
CA ALA A 100 9.73 -9.17 -3.61
C ALA A 100 11.23 -9.51 -3.66
N GLU A 101 12.12 -8.59 -3.31
CA GLU A 101 13.56 -8.85 -3.17
C GLU A 101 13.83 -9.93 -2.11
N ALA A 102 13.10 -9.90 -0.99
CA ALA A 102 13.21 -10.94 0.04
C ALA A 102 12.78 -12.31 -0.49
N LEU A 103 11.68 -12.38 -1.24
CA LEU A 103 11.24 -13.62 -1.90
C LEU A 103 12.30 -14.15 -2.87
N ARG A 104 12.92 -13.27 -3.65
CA ARG A 104 14.00 -13.62 -4.57
C ARG A 104 15.22 -14.20 -3.83
N GLU A 105 15.62 -13.59 -2.75
CA GLU A 105 16.76 -14.05 -1.95
C GLU A 105 16.47 -15.40 -1.29
N ILE A 106 15.29 -15.60 -0.73
CA ILE A 106 14.89 -16.87 -0.11
C ILE A 106 14.86 -17.99 -1.15
N SER A 107 14.23 -17.75 -2.31
CA SER A 107 14.18 -18.74 -3.38
C SER A 107 15.57 -19.10 -3.91
N GLY A 108 16.47 -18.13 -4.00
CA GLY A 108 17.87 -18.37 -4.36
C GLY A 108 18.62 -19.23 -3.36
N ARG A 109 18.40 -19.04 -2.07
CA ARG A 109 18.99 -19.90 -1.02
C ARG A 109 18.43 -21.30 -0.99
N LEU A 110 17.18 -21.47 -1.42
CA LEU A 110 16.54 -22.79 -1.56
C LEU A 110 16.85 -23.46 -2.88
N GLU A 111 17.69 -22.85 -3.72
CA GLU A 111 18.09 -23.36 -5.04
C GLU A 111 16.89 -23.62 -5.96
N GLU A 112 15.82 -22.86 -5.81
CA GLU A 112 14.66 -22.93 -6.69
C GLU A 112 15.02 -22.35 -8.07
N MET A 113 14.41 -22.88 -9.13
CA MET A 113 14.65 -22.40 -10.48
C MET A 113 14.16 -20.95 -10.62
N PRO A 114 15.04 -20.00 -10.97
CA PRO A 114 14.64 -18.62 -11.14
C PRO A 114 13.80 -18.43 -12.42
N ALA A 115 12.85 -17.54 -12.36
CA ALA A 115 12.08 -17.06 -13.49
C ALA A 115 12.64 -15.71 -13.99
N GLU A 116 11.79 -14.83 -14.47
CA GLU A 116 12.13 -13.53 -14.99
C GLU A 116 12.89 -12.68 -13.95
N GLU A 117 14.00 -12.09 -14.35
CA GLU A 117 14.91 -11.27 -13.51
C GLU A 117 15.34 -11.92 -12.18
N GLY A 118 15.37 -13.24 -12.13
CA GLY A 118 15.77 -14.00 -10.95
C GLY A 118 14.70 -14.10 -9.85
N PHE A 119 13.50 -13.58 -10.08
CA PHE A 119 12.37 -13.76 -9.17
C PHE A 119 11.83 -15.18 -9.25
N PRO A 120 11.23 -15.72 -8.15
CA PRO A 120 10.60 -17.02 -8.21
C PRO A 120 9.38 -17.00 -9.14
N ALA A 121 9.08 -18.15 -9.76
CA ALA A 121 7.93 -18.28 -10.67
C ALA A 121 6.58 -18.02 -9.97
N TYR A 122 6.53 -18.16 -8.64
CA TYR A 122 5.34 -17.90 -7.83
C TYR A 122 5.19 -16.44 -7.37
N LEU A 123 6.06 -15.51 -7.79
CA LEU A 123 5.93 -14.11 -7.44
C LEU A 123 4.55 -13.53 -7.79
N PRO A 124 3.99 -13.76 -9.00
CA PRO A 124 2.64 -13.28 -9.32
C PRO A 124 1.57 -13.83 -8.36
N SER A 125 1.62 -15.10 -8.02
CA SER A 125 0.67 -15.73 -7.10
C SER A 125 0.75 -15.12 -5.70
N ARG A 126 1.94 -14.85 -5.20
CA ARG A 126 2.14 -14.22 -3.89
C ARG A 126 1.60 -12.79 -3.84
N LEU A 127 1.83 -12.01 -4.90
CA LEU A 127 1.29 -10.67 -5.01
C LEU A 127 -0.24 -10.68 -5.11
N ALA A 128 -0.81 -11.59 -5.90
CA ALA A 128 -2.26 -11.75 -6.01
C ALA A 128 -2.89 -12.13 -4.66
N GLU A 129 -2.35 -13.12 -3.96
CA GLU A 129 -2.82 -13.53 -2.64
C GLU A 129 -2.81 -12.39 -1.63
N PHE A 130 -1.77 -11.56 -1.65
CA PHE A 130 -1.66 -10.41 -0.77
C PHE A 130 -2.74 -9.35 -1.08
N TYR A 131 -2.88 -8.94 -2.33
CA TYR A 131 -3.84 -7.90 -2.71
C TYR A 131 -5.29 -8.37 -2.66
N GLU A 132 -5.58 -9.65 -2.86
CA GLU A 132 -6.92 -10.22 -2.72
C GLU A 132 -7.47 -10.17 -1.30
N ARG A 133 -6.61 -10.02 -0.30
CA ARG A 133 -7.04 -9.88 1.10
C ARG A 133 -7.68 -8.53 1.40
N ALA A 134 -7.55 -7.55 0.51
CA ALA A 134 -8.28 -6.29 0.57
C ALA A 134 -9.74 -6.49 0.15
N GLY A 135 -10.66 -5.83 0.84
CA GLY A 135 -12.07 -5.87 0.47
C GLY A 135 -13.00 -5.35 1.55
N TYR A 136 -14.24 -5.13 1.17
CA TYR A 136 -15.34 -4.80 2.06
C TYR A 136 -16.13 -6.06 2.35
N VAL A 137 -16.31 -6.41 3.59
CA VAL A 137 -16.92 -7.67 4.01
C VAL A 137 -17.97 -7.47 5.11
N ARG A 138 -18.93 -8.39 5.15
CA ARG A 138 -19.80 -8.58 6.28
C ARG A 138 -19.19 -9.66 7.18
N THR A 139 -18.93 -9.33 8.41
CA THR A 139 -18.27 -10.21 9.37
C THR A 139 -19.22 -11.29 9.90
N LEU A 140 -18.67 -12.33 10.53
CA LEU A 140 -19.47 -13.42 11.09
C LEU A 140 -20.45 -12.96 12.19
N ASN A 141 -20.13 -11.90 12.91
CA ASN A 141 -21.02 -11.30 13.90
C ASN A 141 -22.07 -10.33 13.32
N GLY A 142 -22.11 -10.18 12.00
CA GLY A 142 -23.05 -9.33 11.28
C GLY A 142 -22.64 -7.85 11.13
N ALA A 143 -21.49 -7.45 11.67
CA ALA A 143 -20.94 -6.13 11.45
C ALA A 143 -20.33 -6.01 10.05
N GLU A 144 -20.10 -4.78 9.60
CA GLU A 144 -19.37 -4.50 8.36
C GLU A 144 -17.97 -4.03 8.68
N GLY A 145 -17.02 -4.46 7.87
CA GLY A 145 -15.62 -4.05 7.99
C GLY A 145 -14.94 -4.07 6.63
N SER A 146 -13.82 -3.36 6.53
CA SER A 146 -13.05 -3.31 5.28
C SER A 146 -11.56 -3.30 5.52
N VAL A 147 -10.80 -3.78 4.54
CA VAL A 147 -9.36 -3.60 4.43
C VAL A 147 -9.07 -2.94 3.09
N SER A 148 -8.42 -1.78 3.15
CA SER A 148 -7.87 -1.11 1.97
C SER A 148 -6.36 -1.26 1.99
N VAL A 149 -5.77 -1.76 0.92
CA VAL A 149 -4.33 -1.97 0.82
C VAL A 149 -3.72 -0.95 -0.15
N ILE A 150 -2.71 -0.25 0.31
CA ILE A 150 -1.93 0.70 -0.46
C ILE A 150 -0.48 0.23 -0.47
N GLY A 151 -0.08 -0.39 -1.58
CA GLY A 151 1.28 -0.89 -1.76
C GLY A 151 2.14 0.10 -2.53
N ALA A 152 3.31 0.42 -1.99
CA ALA A 152 4.30 1.20 -2.71
C ALA A 152 5.24 0.29 -3.49
N VAL A 153 5.49 0.61 -4.74
CA VAL A 153 6.43 -0.09 -5.61
C VAL A 153 7.57 0.86 -5.97
N SER A 154 8.78 0.36 -5.95
CA SER A 154 10.00 1.13 -6.25
C SER A 154 10.76 0.50 -7.42
N PRO A 155 10.32 0.69 -8.66
CA PRO A 155 11.02 0.16 -9.82
C PRO A 155 12.37 0.82 -9.97
N GLN A 156 13.41 0.04 -10.29
CA GLN A 156 14.73 0.56 -10.55
C GLN A 156 14.73 1.41 -11.82
N GLY A 157 15.38 2.56 -11.76
CA GLY A 157 15.43 3.48 -12.91
C GLY A 157 14.10 4.07 -13.34
N ASN A 158 13.02 3.89 -12.56
CA ASN A 158 11.66 4.25 -12.95
C ASN A 158 11.14 3.42 -14.14
N ASP A 159 11.65 2.20 -14.29
CA ASP A 159 11.23 1.26 -15.32
C ASP A 159 10.00 0.47 -14.85
N PHE A 160 8.83 0.85 -15.35
CA PHE A 160 7.58 0.17 -15.03
C PHE A 160 7.40 -1.20 -15.74
N SER A 161 8.36 -1.62 -16.56
CA SER A 161 8.35 -2.95 -17.19
C SER A 161 8.91 -4.06 -16.30
N GLU A 162 9.48 -3.71 -15.17
CA GLU A 162 9.98 -4.65 -14.17
C GLU A 162 8.88 -5.63 -13.69
N PRO A 163 9.21 -6.93 -13.39
CA PRO A 163 8.21 -7.94 -13.07
C PRO A 163 7.31 -7.61 -11.88
N VAL A 164 7.86 -7.00 -10.82
CA VAL A 164 7.08 -6.65 -9.63
C VAL A 164 6.03 -5.59 -9.96
N THR A 165 6.42 -4.55 -10.67
CA THR A 165 5.51 -3.47 -11.08
C THR A 165 4.44 -3.97 -12.04
N GLN A 166 4.82 -4.77 -13.03
CA GLN A 166 3.86 -5.33 -14.01
C GLN A 166 2.84 -6.24 -13.34
N ASN A 167 3.28 -7.14 -12.48
CA ASN A 167 2.36 -8.02 -11.75
C ASN A 167 1.48 -7.24 -10.77
N THR A 168 2.02 -6.23 -10.09
CA THR A 168 1.23 -5.37 -9.20
C THR A 168 0.15 -4.64 -9.99
N LYS A 169 0.47 -4.03 -11.12
CA LYS A 169 -0.52 -3.36 -12.00
C LYS A 169 -1.59 -4.33 -12.51
N ARG A 170 -1.22 -5.59 -12.76
CA ARG A 170 -2.16 -6.61 -13.21
C ARG A 170 -3.20 -6.99 -12.15
N PHE A 171 -2.82 -7.00 -10.87
CA PHE A 171 -3.70 -7.44 -9.79
C PHE A 171 -4.38 -6.30 -9.04
N THR A 172 -3.93 -5.06 -9.24
CA THR A 172 -4.55 -3.86 -8.64
C THR A 172 -5.36 -3.10 -9.68
N ARG A 173 -6.48 -2.54 -9.27
CA ARG A 173 -7.38 -1.79 -10.16
C ARG A 173 -7.14 -0.28 -10.12
N CYS A 174 -6.27 0.18 -9.26
CA CYS A 174 -5.90 1.59 -9.13
C CYS A 174 -4.38 1.72 -9.07
N PHE A 175 -3.84 2.63 -9.85
CA PHE A 175 -2.40 2.87 -9.90
C PHE A 175 -2.11 4.38 -9.92
N TRP A 176 -1.24 4.82 -9.03
CA TRP A 176 -0.74 6.19 -8.99
C TRP A 176 0.72 6.21 -9.41
N ALA A 177 0.98 6.78 -10.58
CA ALA A 177 2.32 6.92 -11.11
C ALA A 177 2.98 8.19 -10.54
N LEU A 178 4.02 8.01 -9.73
CA LEU A 178 4.82 9.13 -9.24
C LEU A 178 5.91 9.50 -10.27
N ASP A 179 6.00 10.76 -10.59
CA ASP A 179 6.91 11.30 -11.61
C ASP A 179 8.01 12.15 -11.00
N LYS A 180 9.25 11.87 -11.41
CA LYS A 180 10.42 12.63 -10.98
C LYS A 180 10.45 14.05 -11.53
N SER A 181 10.00 14.27 -12.76
CA SER A 181 9.98 15.59 -13.39
C SER A 181 9.05 16.54 -12.65
N LEU A 182 7.88 16.06 -12.24
CA LEU A 182 6.95 16.83 -11.41
C LEU A 182 7.54 17.15 -10.04
N ALA A 183 8.25 16.20 -9.43
CA ALA A 183 8.92 16.42 -8.16
C ALA A 183 10.05 17.46 -8.27
N TYR A 184 10.84 17.44 -9.34
CA TYR A 184 11.87 18.45 -9.61
C TYR A 184 11.28 19.82 -9.87
N ALA A 185 10.11 19.88 -10.53
CA ALA A 185 9.37 21.12 -10.72
C ALA A 185 8.66 21.60 -9.44
N ARG A 186 8.81 20.88 -8.32
CA ARG A 186 8.13 21.14 -7.04
C ARG A 186 6.60 21.14 -7.15
N HIS A 187 6.08 20.37 -8.10
CA HIS A 187 4.65 20.12 -8.22
C HIS A 187 4.29 18.92 -7.34
N TYR A 188 3.57 19.15 -6.26
CA TYR A 188 3.15 18.13 -5.32
C TYR A 188 1.63 18.12 -5.15
N PRO A 189 1.02 16.92 -5.03
CA PRO A 189 1.64 15.61 -5.16
C PRO A 189 2.20 15.37 -6.57
N ALA A 190 3.38 14.74 -6.67
CA ALA A 190 4.07 14.47 -7.93
C ALA A 190 3.47 13.27 -8.67
N ILE A 191 2.17 13.29 -8.87
CA ILE A 191 1.39 12.23 -9.52
C ILE A 191 1.17 12.61 -10.98
N ASN A 192 1.62 11.73 -11.87
CA ASN A 192 1.38 11.87 -13.30
C ASN A 192 -0.02 11.34 -13.62
N TRP A 193 -0.93 12.23 -13.96
CA TRP A 193 -2.32 11.89 -14.27
C TRP A 193 -2.51 11.11 -15.58
N ASN A 194 -1.58 11.24 -16.52
CA ASN A 194 -1.64 10.49 -17.78
C ASN A 194 -1.34 9.00 -17.60
N ASP A 195 -0.41 8.66 -16.70
CA ASP A 195 0.01 7.29 -16.43
C ASP A 195 -0.76 6.64 -15.28
N SER A 196 -1.47 7.45 -14.50
CA SER A 196 -2.29 7.00 -13.38
C SER A 196 -3.68 6.61 -13.85
N TYR A 197 -4.28 5.60 -13.23
CA TYR A 197 -5.62 5.15 -13.59
C TYR A 197 -6.36 4.54 -12.39
N SER A 198 -7.67 4.45 -12.52
CA SER A 198 -8.56 3.68 -11.66
C SER A 198 -9.60 2.98 -12.50
N GLU A 199 -9.65 1.66 -12.41
CA GLU A 199 -10.66 0.84 -13.10
C GLU A 199 -11.99 0.79 -12.33
N TYR A 200 -12.03 1.25 -11.08
CA TYR A 200 -13.23 1.28 -10.25
C TYR A 200 -14.32 2.21 -10.79
N LEU A 201 -13.96 3.19 -11.58
CA LEU A 201 -14.91 4.17 -12.12
C LEU A 201 -15.96 3.55 -13.04
N GLY A 202 -15.61 2.47 -13.74
CA GLY A 202 -16.57 1.71 -14.54
C GLY A 202 -17.66 1.05 -13.71
N ASP A 203 -17.29 0.49 -12.58
CA ASP A 203 -18.20 -0.22 -11.67
C ASP A 203 -18.98 0.73 -10.75
N LEU A 204 -18.39 1.86 -10.39
CA LEU A 204 -18.93 2.83 -9.42
C LEU A 204 -19.51 4.09 -10.06
N GLY A 205 -19.65 4.13 -11.39
CA GLY A 205 -20.12 5.31 -12.11
C GLY A 205 -21.47 5.82 -11.61
N SER A 206 -22.43 4.92 -11.37
CA SER A 206 -23.73 5.28 -10.81
C SER A 206 -23.62 5.85 -9.40
N TRP A 207 -22.78 5.27 -8.58
CA TRP A 207 -22.55 5.77 -7.22
C TRP A 207 -21.95 7.18 -7.23
N TYR A 208 -20.97 7.45 -8.12
CA TYR A 208 -20.40 8.79 -8.27
C TYR A 208 -21.42 9.80 -8.76
N TYR A 209 -22.27 9.40 -9.70
CA TYR A 209 -23.36 10.24 -10.21
C TYR A 209 -24.31 10.68 -9.10
N ASP A 210 -24.70 9.75 -8.23
CA ASP A 210 -25.66 9.99 -7.16
C ASP A 210 -25.06 10.73 -5.94
N ASN A 211 -23.78 10.51 -5.63
CA ASN A 211 -23.18 10.96 -4.37
C ASN A 211 -22.14 12.08 -4.51
N VAL A 212 -21.53 12.24 -5.68
CA VAL A 212 -20.46 13.22 -5.91
C VAL A 212 -20.96 14.36 -6.81
N GLY A 213 -21.60 14.04 -7.92
CA GLY A 213 -22.15 15.01 -8.85
C GLY A 213 -22.40 14.40 -10.23
N HIS A 214 -23.42 14.92 -10.88
CA HIS A 214 -23.84 14.45 -12.21
C HIS A 214 -22.76 14.62 -13.29
N ASP A 215 -21.90 15.60 -13.12
CA ASP A 215 -20.85 15.94 -14.08
C ASP A 215 -19.51 15.23 -13.79
N PHE A 216 -19.45 14.42 -12.72
CA PHE A 216 -18.17 13.80 -12.28
C PHE A 216 -17.53 12.94 -13.39
N MET A 217 -18.32 12.13 -14.08
CA MET A 217 -17.79 11.26 -15.13
C MET A 217 -17.35 12.04 -16.36
N SER A 218 -18.04 13.12 -16.73
CA SER A 218 -17.67 13.98 -17.87
C SER A 218 -16.46 14.86 -17.58
N CYS A 219 -16.22 15.24 -16.33
CA CYS A 219 -15.01 16.00 -15.93
C CYS A 219 -13.72 15.16 -16.03
N ARG A 220 -13.84 13.85 -16.15
CA ARG A 220 -12.71 12.93 -16.25
C ARG A 220 -12.17 12.82 -17.68
N GLU A 221 -13.02 12.92 -18.68
CA GLU A 221 -12.70 12.85 -20.11
C GLU A 221 -11.94 14.12 -20.57
#